data_2e5f14b3b5ac021cbf91b3e4228ca160
#
_entry.id   2e5f14b3b5ac021cbf91b3e4228ca160
#
_cell.length_a   1.000
_cell.length_b   1.000
_cell.length_c   1.000
_cell.angle_alpha   90.00
_cell.angle_beta   90.00
_cell.angle_gamma   90.00
#
_symmetry.space_group_name_H-M   'P 1'
#
loop_
_entity.id
_entity.type
_entity.pdbx_description
1 polymer ?
#
loop_
_entity_poly.entity_id
_entity_poly.type
_entity_poly.pdbx_seq_one_letter_code
_entity_poly.pdbx_strand_id
1 'polypeptide(L)'
;LDKKYGRAVDWWAFGVLIYQMLLQQSPFRGEDEDEIYDAILADEPLYPIHMPRDSVAILQKLLTREPDQRLGSGPTDAQEIMSQPFFRNINWDDVYHKRIQPPFQPQITSATDTSNFDSEFTSVTPVLTPVQSGKFCAQLICNELANMGGSTFSSYARRIPWLLVLCGLHLSGCMPIFRQL
;
A
#
# COMPACT_ATOMS: atom_id res chain seq x y z
N LEU A 1 -9.50 -8.81 21.51
CA LEU A 1 -9.05 -7.47 21.90
C LEU A 1 -8.43 -6.81 20.67
N ASP A 2 -9.20 -5.95 20.01
CA ASP A 2 -8.73 -5.18 18.85
C ASP A 2 -7.66 -4.18 19.31
N LYS A 3 -6.41 -4.63 19.33
CA LYS A 3 -5.29 -3.72 19.52
C LYS A 3 -5.20 -2.84 18.29
N LYS A 4 -5.16 -1.53 18.49
CA LYS A 4 -4.85 -0.59 17.41
C LYS A 4 -3.47 -0.93 16.87
N TYR A 5 -3.34 -1.02 15.55
CA TYR A 5 -2.07 -1.25 14.88
C TYR A 5 -1.71 -0.06 14.01
N GLY A 6 -0.43 0.16 13.80
CA GLY A 6 0.12 1.22 12.98
C GLY A 6 1.09 0.67 11.93
N ARG A 7 1.89 1.55 11.33
CA ARG A 7 2.86 1.23 10.28
C ARG A 7 3.86 0.11 10.63
N ALA A 8 4.11 -0.12 11.91
CA ALA A 8 5.03 -1.16 12.36
C ALA A 8 4.64 -2.57 11.90
N VAL A 9 3.35 -2.83 11.57
CA VAL A 9 2.93 -4.13 11.03
C VAL A 9 3.48 -4.37 9.62
N ASP A 10 3.56 -3.32 8.81
CA ASP A 10 4.12 -3.40 7.45
C ASP A 10 5.64 -3.67 7.51
N TRP A 11 6.33 -3.09 8.49
CA TRP A 11 7.77 -3.35 8.67
C TRP A 11 8.08 -4.78 9.14
N TRP A 12 7.20 -5.40 9.89
CA TRP A 12 7.29 -6.84 10.16
C TRP A 12 7.17 -7.65 8.87
N ALA A 13 6.14 -7.39 8.07
CA ALA A 13 5.95 -8.06 6.79
C ALA A 13 7.14 -7.85 5.84
N PHE A 14 7.73 -6.65 5.84
CA PHE A 14 8.96 -6.37 5.10
C PHE A 14 10.15 -7.21 5.59
N GLY A 15 10.28 -7.41 6.90
CA GLY A 15 11.28 -8.31 7.50
C GLY A 15 11.10 -9.76 7.05
N VAL A 16 9.86 -10.25 7.05
CA VAL A 16 9.53 -11.59 6.53
C VAL A 16 9.93 -11.71 5.06
N LEU A 17 9.60 -10.71 4.23
CA LEU A 17 9.94 -10.70 2.81
C LEU A 17 11.46 -10.73 2.58
N ILE A 18 12.24 -9.91 3.30
CA ILE A 18 13.71 -9.93 3.20
C ILE A 18 14.25 -11.31 3.59
N TYR A 19 13.74 -11.90 4.68
CA TYR A 19 14.16 -13.24 5.11
C TYR A 19 13.89 -14.29 4.01
N GLN A 20 12.70 -14.27 3.44
CA GLN A 20 12.32 -15.18 2.35
C GLN A 20 13.19 -15.00 1.10
N MET A 21 13.48 -13.75 0.71
CA MET A 21 14.35 -13.48 -0.43
C MET A 21 15.80 -13.97 -0.22
N LEU A 22 16.31 -13.89 1.01
CA LEU A 22 17.69 -14.29 1.32
C LEU A 22 17.83 -15.80 1.55
N LEU A 23 16.83 -16.45 2.14
CA LEU A 23 16.93 -17.86 2.57
C LEU A 23 15.95 -18.78 1.85
N GLN A 24 15.09 -18.26 0.97
CA GLN A 24 14.09 -19.00 0.19
C GLN A 24 13.11 -19.82 1.06
N GLN A 25 12.88 -19.37 2.28
CA GLN A 25 12.00 -20.02 3.25
C GLN A 25 11.43 -19.00 4.23
N SER A 26 10.27 -19.32 4.83
CA SER A 26 9.67 -18.48 5.87
C SER A 26 10.53 -18.46 7.15
N PRO A 27 10.62 -17.32 7.86
CA PRO A 27 11.27 -17.25 9.17
C PRO A 27 10.53 -18.06 10.24
N PHE A 28 9.22 -18.23 10.09
CA PHE A 28 8.37 -19.00 11.00
C PHE A 28 7.66 -20.08 10.21
N ARG A 29 7.64 -21.31 10.73
CA ARG A 29 7.13 -22.48 10.04
C ARG A 29 6.28 -23.31 10.98
N GLY A 30 5.30 -24.01 10.41
CA GLY A 30 4.45 -25.00 11.02
C GLY A 30 3.84 -25.88 9.94
N GLU A 31 3.28 -27.00 10.31
CA GLU A 31 2.55 -27.90 9.41
C GLU A 31 1.13 -27.35 9.13
N ASP A 32 0.62 -26.52 10.04
CA ASP A 32 -0.65 -25.83 9.91
C ASP A 32 -0.56 -24.37 10.37
N GLU A 33 -1.67 -23.65 10.29
CA GLU A 33 -1.73 -22.22 10.65
C GLU A 33 -1.51 -21.99 12.14
N ASP A 34 -2.00 -22.87 13.01
CA ASP A 34 -1.89 -22.73 14.46
C ASP A 34 -0.42 -22.87 14.89
N GLU A 35 0.31 -23.84 14.33
CA GLU A 35 1.75 -23.98 14.56
C GLU A 35 2.55 -22.78 14.05
N ILE A 36 2.17 -22.20 12.90
CA ILE A 36 2.81 -20.98 12.40
C ILE A 36 2.57 -19.82 13.36
N TYR A 37 1.35 -19.66 13.91
CA TYR A 37 1.05 -18.63 14.90
C TYR A 37 1.83 -18.83 16.20
N ASP A 38 1.93 -20.07 16.68
CA ASP A 38 2.72 -20.40 17.87
C ASP A 38 4.22 -20.09 17.64
N ALA A 39 4.76 -20.43 16.48
CA ALA A 39 6.13 -20.10 16.09
C ALA A 39 6.37 -18.58 16.04
N ILE A 40 5.43 -17.79 15.50
CA ILE A 40 5.51 -16.31 15.49
C ILE A 40 5.55 -15.78 16.93
N LEU A 41 4.79 -16.37 17.84
CA LEU A 41 4.70 -15.92 19.23
C LEU A 41 5.89 -16.31 20.08
N ALA A 42 6.47 -17.50 19.84
CA ALA A 42 7.46 -18.11 20.74
C ALA A 42 8.85 -18.28 20.14
N ASP A 43 8.97 -18.55 18.83
CA ASP A 43 10.23 -18.96 18.23
C ASP A 43 11.07 -17.78 17.75
N GLU A 44 12.39 -17.94 17.76
CA GLU A 44 13.33 -17.02 17.13
C GLU A 44 13.66 -17.52 15.72
N PRO A 45 13.69 -16.61 14.70
CA PRO A 45 14.10 -16.98 13.35
C PRO A 45 15.53 -17.54 13.32
N LEU A 46 15.76 -18.57 12.54
CA LEU A 46 17.07 -19.20 12.40
C LEU A 46 17.92 -18.45 11.38
N TYR A 47 19.10 -18.02 11.79
CA TYR A 47 20.06 -17.34 10.93
C TYR A 47 21.25 -18.27 10.66
N PRO A 48 21.47 -18.69 9.39
CA PRO A 48 22.65 -19.51 9.05
C PRO A 48 23.97 -18.80 9.40
N ILE A 49 24.98 -19.56 9.85
CA ILE A 49 26.25 -19.01 10.33
C ILE A 49 27.02 -18.23 9.25
N HIS A 50 26.77 -18.54 7.98
CA HIS A 50 27.38 -17.86 6.82
C HIS A 50 26.64 -16.58 6.40
N MET A 51 25.52 -16.27 7.02
CA MET A 51 24.74 -15.08 6.69
C MET A 51 25.50 -13.80 7.05
N PRO A 52 25.53 -12.79 6.15
CA PRO A 52 26.19 -11.51 6.44
C PRO A 52 25.62 -10.85 7.70
N ARG A 53 26.51 -10.30 8.53
CA ARG A 53 26.09 -9.66 9.80
C ARG A 53 25.06 -8.55 9.61
N ASP A 54 25.19 -7.76 8.54
CA ASP A 54 24.25 -6.67 8.26
C ASP A 54 22.85 -7.20 7.92
N SER A 55 22.77 -8.35 7.23
CA SER A 55 21.49 -9.03 6.93
C SER A 55 20.84 -9.56 8.21
N VAL A 56 21.61 -10.19 9.09
CA VAL A 56 21.10 -10.66 10.39
C VAL A 56 20.62 -9.47 11.23
N ALA A 57 21.41 -8.39 11.29
CA ALA A 57 21.09 -7.23 12.11
C ALA A 57 19.80 -6.52 11.70
N ILE A 58 19.56 -6.35 10.40
CA ILE A 58 18.32 -5.73 9.94
C ILE A 58 17.10 -6.64 10.17
N LEU A 59 17.25 -7.94 9.94
CA LEU A 59 16.17 -8.91 10.16
C LEU A 59 15.77 -8.99 11.64
N GLN A 60 16.74 -9.04 12.56
CA GLN A 60 16.46 -9.03 13.99
C GLN A 60 15.67 -7.79 14.42
N LYS A 61 16.00 -6.62 13.87
CA LYS A 61 15.32 -5.36 14.16
C LYS A 61 13.92 -5.28 13.55
N LEU A 62 13.72 -5.81 12.35
CA LEU A 62 12.40 -5.83 11.69
C LEU A 62 11.48 -6.90 12.26
N LEU A 63 12.02 -8.07 12.63
CA LEU A 63 11.28 -9.18 13.23
C LEU A 63 11.22 -9.11 14.77
N THR A 64 11.36 -7.90 15.33
CA THR A 64 11.11 -7.64 16.74
C THR A 64 9.61 -7.74 17.01
N ARG A 65 9.17 -8.61 17.96
CA ARG A 65 7.76 -8.85 18.23
C ARG A 65 7.04 -7.62 18.75
N GLU A 66 7.65 -6.88 19.65
CA GLU A 66 7.07 -5.65 20.19
C GLU A 66 7.04 -4.54 19.10
N PRO A 67 5.84 -4.11 18.66
CA PRO A 67 5.73 -3.14 17.56
C PRO A 67 6.44 -1.81 17.81
N ASP A 68 6.41 -1.32 19.04
CA ASP A 68 7.00 -0.03 19.42
C ASP A 68 8.54 -0.08 19.45
N GLN A 69 9.13 -1.28 19.54
CA GLN A 69 10.57 -1.51 19.50
C GLN A 69 11.08 -1.89 18.12
N ARG A 70 10.16 -2.15 17.18
CA ARG A 70 10.50 -2.58 15.82
C ARG A 70 11.11 -1.45 15.02
N LEU A 71 12.11 -1.76 14.22
CA LEU A 71 12.73 -0.81 13.28
C LEU A 71 11.67 -0.21 12.33
N GLY A 72 11.66 1.11 12.21
CA GLY A 72 10.67 1.84 11.42
C GLY A 72 9.41 2.25 12.19
N SER A 73 9.29 1.91 13.49
CA SER A 73 8.18 2.38 14.33
C SER A 73 8.34 3.84 14.78
N GLY A 74 9.55 4.35 14.75
CA GLY A 74 9.88 5.72 15.18
C GLY A 74 9.35 6.80 14.22
N PRO A 75 9.53 8.07 14.57
CA PRO A 75 8.95 9.20 13.83
C PRO A 75 9.49 9.34 12.39
N THR A 76 10.69 8.84 12.12
CA THR A 76 11.33 8.93 10.80
C THR A 76 11.01 7.77 9.87
N ASP A 77 10.26 6.76 10.36
CA ASP A 77 9.65 5.70 9.57
C ASP A 77 10.64 4.99 8.63
N ALA A 78 10.41 5.00 7.32
CA ALA A 78 11.26 4.36 6.32
C ALA A 78 12.73 4.82 6.37
N GLN A 79 13.02 6.03 6.82
CA GLN A 79 14.40 6.55 6.88
C GLN A 79 15.26 5.78 7.89
N GLU A 80 14.66 5.28 8.98
CA GLU A 80 15.38 4.42 9.93
C GLU A 80 15.85 3.13 9.25
N ILE A 81 15.05 2.58 8.35
CA ILE A 81 15.36 1.36 7.61
C ILE A 81 16.39 1.64 6.52
N MET A 82 16.18 2.71 5.74
CA MET A 82 17.09 3.12 4.66
C MET A 82 18.49 3.39 5.14
N SER A 83 18.65 3.84 6.39
CA SER A 83 19.95 4.13 7.02
C SER A 83 20.70 2.90 7.53
N GLN A 84 20.08 1.70 7.50
CA GLN A 84 20.75 0.50 8.00
C GLN A 84 21.94 0.09 7.13
N PRO A 85 23.00 -0.47 7.73
CA PRO A 85 24.18 -0.92 6.98
C PRO A 85 23.88 -1.91 5.85
N PHE A 86 22.80 -2.66 5.96
CA PHE A 86 22.31 -3.56 4.90
C PHE A 86 22.10 -2.83 3.57
N PHE A 87 21.66 -1.58 3.62
CA PHE A 87 21.38 -0.75 2.44
C PHE A 87 22.47 0.25 2.09
N ARG A 88 23.67 0.17 2.68
CA ARG A 88 24.76 1.17 2.50
C ARG A 88 25.16 1.44 1.04
N ASN A 89 24.96 0.45 0.16
CA ASN A 89 25.31 0.56 -1.27
C ASN A 89 24.17 1.05 -2.15
N ILE A 90 23.03 1.40 -1.55
CA ILE A 90 21.84 1.85 -2.27
C ILE A 90 21.80 3.38 -2.28
N ASN A 91 21.80 3.97 -3.46
CA ASN A 91 21.47 5.38 -3.64
C ASN A 91 19.95 5.50 -3.78
N TRP A 92 19.29 5.92 -2.72
CA TRP A 92 17.84 5.98 -2.68
C TRP A 92 17.24 7.00 -3.64
N ASP A 93 17.95 8.10 -3.92
CA ASP A 93 17.52 9.10 -4.89
C ASP A 93 17.51 8.51 -6.31
N ASP A 94 18.51 7.70 -6.65
CA ASP A 94 18.57 7.00 -7.93
C ASP A 94 17.48 5.92 -8.04
N VAL A 95 17.19 5.21 -6.95
CA VAL A 95 16.07 4.25 -6.91
C VAL A 95 14.73 4.97 -7.12
N TYR A 96 14.50 6.05 -6.35
CA TYR A 96 13.26 6.82 -6.44
C TYR A 96 13.01 7.37 -7.84
N HIS A 97 14.04 7.91 -8.49
CA HIS A 97 13.96 8.43 -9.85
C HIS A 97 14.13 7.37 -10.94
N LYS A 98 14.17 6.07 -10.59
CA LYS A 98 14.33 4.95 -11.54
C LYS A 98 15.58 5.07 -12.43
N ARG A 99 16.67 5.64 -11.91
CA ARG A 99 17.95 5.77 -12.63
C ARG A 99 18.80 4.49 -12.58
N ILE A 100 18.50 3.59 -11.65
CA ILE A 100 19.15 2.29 -11.54
C ILE A 100 18.39 1.28 -12.38
N GLN A 101 19.11 0.60 -13.26
CA GLN A 101 18.53 -0.52 -14.00
C GLN A 101 18.26 -1.69 -13.05
N PRO A 102 17.05 -2.25 -12.99
CA PRO A 102 16.76 -3.42 -12.17
C PRO A 102 17.50 -4.64 -12.71
N PRO A 103 17.95 -5.56 -11.84
CA PRO A 103 18.65 -6.78 -12.26
C PRO A 103 17.76 -7.75 -13.04
N PHE A 104 16.45 -7.65 -12.87
CA PHE A 104 15.45 -8.41 -13.64
C PHE A 104 14.48 -7.43 -14.30
N GLN A 105 14.25 -7.64 -15.58
CA GLN A 105 13.23 -6.92 -16.36
C GLN A 105 12.28 -7.95 -16.96
N PRO A 106 10.97 -7.89 -16.67
CA PRO A 106 10.01 -8.77 -17.30
C PRO A 106 9.96 -8.51 -18.81
N GLN A 107 9.82 -9.58 -19.60
CA GLN A 107 9.59 -9.47 -21.04
C GLN A 107 8.16 -8.98 -21.26
N ILE A 108 8.04 -7.82 -21.88
CA ILE A 108 6.75 -7.18 -22.19
C ILE A 108 6.78 -6.80 -23.67
N THR A 109 5.86 -7.31 -24.45
CA THR A 109 5.80 -7.09 -25.91
C THR A 109 4.92 -5.89 -26.28
N SER A 110 3.95 -5.55 -25.45
CA SER A 110 3.05 -4.41 -25.67
C SER A 110 2.51 -3.86 -24.33
N ALA A 111 1.88 -2.70 -24.38
CA ALA A 111 1.26 -2.08 -23.20
C ALA A 111 0.09 -2.91 -22.61
N THR A 112 -0.47 -3.83 -23.38
CA THR A 112 -1.57 -4.71 -23.00
C THR A 112 -1.14 -6.17 -22.86
N ASP A 113 0.17 -6.43 -22.82
CA ASP A 113 0.72 -7.78 -22.69
C ASP A 113 0.42 -8.35 -21.30
N THR A 114 -0.28 -9.48 -21.26
CA THR A 114 -0.66 -10.19 -20.05
C THR A 114 0.11 -11.50 -19.85
N SER A 115 1.17 -11.75 -20.65
CA SER A 115 1.92 -13.01 -20.64
C SER A 115 2.59 -13.33 -19.29
N ASN A 116 2.86 -12.32 -18.46
CA ASN A 116 3.43 -12.49 -17.12
C ASN A 116 2.39 -12.74 -16.02
N PHE A 117 1.12 -12.89 -16.37
CA PHE A 117 0.03 -13.19 -15.45
C PHE A 117 -0.51 -14.60 -15.72
N ASP A 118 -0.96 -15.28 -14.67
CA ASP A 118 -1.55 -16.61 -14.82
C ASP A 118 -2.79 -16.56 -15.69
N SER A 119 -2.97 -17.60 -16.53
CA SER A 119 -4.11 -17.75 -17.42
C SER A 119 -5.45 -17.81 -16.68
N GLU A 120 -5.47 -18.23 -15.43
CA GLU A 120 -6.65 -18.20 -14.57
C GLU A 120 -7.23 -16.78 -14.48
N PHE A 121 -6.38 -15.75 -14.39
CA PHE A 121 -6.81 -14.35 -14.32
C PHE A 121 -7.03 -13.71 -15.69
N THR A 122 -6.22 -14.10 -16.70
CA THR A 122 -6.25 -13.44 -18.01
C THR A 122 -7.35 -13.98 -18.94
N SER A 123 -7.87 -15.19 -18.67
CA SER A 123 -8.96 -15.79 -19.42
C SER A 123 -10.36 -15.30 -19.00
N VAL A 124 -10.47 -14.66 -17.83
CA VAL A 124 -11.73 -14.17 -17.32
C VAL A 124 -12.15 -12.90 -18.06
N THR A 125 -13.36 -12.85 -18.59
CA THR A 125 -13.91 -11.63 -19.18
C THR A 125 -14.09 -10.56 -18.11
N PRO A 126 -13.45 -9.38 -18.25
CA PRO A 126 -13.56 -8.33 -17.25
C PRO A 126 -15.01 -7.83 -17.15
N VAL A 127 -15.56 -7.87 -15.95
CA VAL A 127 -16.87 -7.31 -15.66
C VAL A 127 -16.67 -6.14 -14.70
N LEU A 128 -17.05 -4.94 -15.11
CA LEU A 128 -17.01 -3.79 -14.24
C LEU A 128 -18.03 -3.96 -13.11
N THR A 129 -17.62 -3.70 -11.89
CA THR A 129 -18.57 -3.65 -10.77
C THR A 129 -19.64 -2.61 -11.08
N PRO A 130 -20.95 -3.00 -11.01
CA PRO A 130 -22.01 -2.06 -11.27
C PRO A 130 -21.91 -0.86 -10.33
N VAL A 131 -21.69 0.32 -10.88
CA VAL A 131 -21.78 1.55 -10.10
C VAL A 131 -23.27 1.76 -9.83
N GLN A 132 -23.70 1.67 -8.57
CA GLN A 132 -25.06 2.05 -8.20
C GLN A 132 -25.26 3.51 -8.62
N SER A 133 -25.97 3.68 -9.72
CA SER A 133 -26.20 4.99 -10.32
C SER A 133 -26.89 5.92 -9.32
N GLY A 134 -26.23 7.01 -8.99
CA GLY A 134 -26.89 8.25 -8.61
C GLY A 134 -27.08 8.55 -7.13
N LYS A 135 -26.99 7.59 -6.18
CA LYS A 135 -27.25 7.92 -4.76
C LYS A 135 -25.98 8.28 -3.97
N PHE A 136 -24.85 7.67 -4.27
CA PHE A 136 -23.67 7.84 -3.44
C PHE A 136 -22.90 9.14 -3.71
N CYS A 137 -22.72 9.51 -4.99
CA CYS A 137 -22.07 10.78 -5.34
C CYS A 137 -22.93 11.99 -4.99
N ALA A 138 -24.23 11.93 -5.24
CA ALA A 138 -25.15 13.02 -4.90
C ALA A 138 -25.25 13.21 -3.38
N GLN A 139 -25.28 12.12 -2.61
CA GLN A 139 -25.36 12.19 -1.14
C GLN A 139 -24.08 12.72 -0.48
N LEU A 140 -22.90 12.32 -0.99
CA LEU A 140 -21.63 12.86 -0.51
C LEU A 140 -21.46 14.34 -0.84
N ILE A 141 -21.80 14.74 -2.07
CA ILE A 141 -21.76 16.14 -2.49
C ILE A 141 -22.77 16.98 -1.71
N CYS A 142 -24.00 16.49 -1.51
CA CYS A 142 -25.01 17.19 -0.71
C CYS A 142 -24.62 17.29 0.78
N ASN A 143 -24.00 16.27 1.36
CA ASN A 143 -23.56 16.31 2.74
C ASN A 143 -22.34 17.25 2.94
N GLU A 144 -21.43 17.29 1.99
CA GLU A 144 -20.32 18.26 2.04
C GLU A 144 -20.81 19.69 1.83
N LEU A 145 -21.74 19.92 0.90
CA LEU A 145 -22.33 21.24 0.66
C LEU A 145 -23.19 21.74 1.84
N ALA A 146 -23.88 20.84 2.53
CA ALA A 146 -24.67 21.19 3.71
C ALA A 146 -23.82 21.57 4.93
N ASN A 147 -22.58 21.05 5.01
CA ASN A 147 -21.63 21.34 6.09
C ASN A 147 -20.77 22.59 5.81
N MET A 148 -20.79 23.13 4.60
CA MET A 148 -20.06 24.34 4.23
C MET A 148 -21.00 25.56 4.35
N GLY A 149 -20.85 26.35 5.41
CA GLY A 149 -21.58 27.61 5.56
C GLY A 149 -21.41 28.53 4.33
N GLY A 150 -22.47 29.19 3.92
CA GLY A 150 -22.68 29.86 2.63
C GLY A 150 -21.64 30.89 2.14
N SER A 151 -20.59 31.23 2.90
CA SER A 151 -19.56 32.20 2.47
C SER A 151 -18.35 31.55 1.75
N THR A 152 -18.17 30.24 1.87
CA THR A 152 -17.03 29.52 1.27
C THR A 152 -17.33 28.90 -0.10
N PHE A 153 -18.61 28.79 -0.45
CA PHE A 153 -19.04 28.17 -1.71
C PHE A 153 -18.55 28.93 -2.97
N SER A 154 -18.59 30.26 -2.96
CA SER A 154 -18.18 31.08 -4.11
C SER A 154 -16.68 31.00 -4.45
N SER A 155 -15.81 30.70 -3.47
CA SER A 155 -14.37 30.59 -3.69
C SER A 155 -13.95 29.21 -4.18
N TYR A 156 -14.69 28.15 -3.83
CA TYR A 156 -14.40 26.77 -4.23
C TYR A 156 -14.89 26.47 -5.66
N ALA A 157 -16.05 26.96 -6.04
CA ALA A 157 -16.62 26.78 -7.39
C ALA A 157 -15.71 27.35 -8.51
N ARG A 158 -14.86 28.33 -8.20
CA ARG A 158 -13.90 28.91 -9.15
C ARG A 158 -12.60 28.14 -9.31
N ARG A 159 -12.30 27.17 -8.43
CA ARG A 159 -11.02 26.42 -8.44
C ARG A 159 -11.09 25.02 -9.03
N ILE A 160 -12.26 24.47 -9.28
CA ILE A 160 -12.42 23.09 -9.77
C ILE A 160 -13.42 23.03 -10.94
N PRO A 161 -13.09 23.61 -12.12
CA PRO A 161 -13.97 23.53 -13.30
C PRO A 161 -14.12 22.10 -13.84
N TRP A 162 -13.21 21.19 -13.56
CA TRP A 162 -13.19 19.82 -14.08
C TRP A 162 -14.14 18.85 -13.35
N LEU A 163 -14.48 19.10 -12.09
CA LEU A 163 -15.43 18.24 -11.34
C LEU A 163 -16.87 18.41 -11.87
N LEU A 164 -17.22 19.60 -12.38
CA LEU A 164 -18.53 19.87 -12.98
C LEU A 164 -18.69 19.24 -14.38
N VAL A 165 -17.59 19.05 -15.11
CA VAL A 165 -17.61 18.42 -16.43
C VAL A 165 -17.75 16.90 -16.33
N LEU A 166 -17.20 16.26 -15.30
CA LEU A 166 -17.38 14.81 -15.07
C LEU A 166 -18.76 14.44 -14.52
N CYS A 167 -19.44 15.35 -13.82
CA CYS A 167 -20.84 15.16 -13.37
C CYS A 167 -21.90 15.64 -14.40
N GLY A 168 -21.47 16.34 -15.46
CA GLY A 168 -22.35 17.06 -16.40
C GLY A 168 -23.15 16.22 -17.37
N LEU A 169 -23.07 14.88 -17.36
CA LEU A 169 -23.79 14.04 -18.34
C LEU A 169 -25.08 13.39 -17.81
N HIS A 170 -25.50 13.61 -16.55
CA HIS A 170 -26.72 12.99 -16.02
C HIS A 170 -27.53 13.84 -15.03
N LEU A 171 -27.50 15.17 -15.12
CA LEU A 171 -28.29 16.06 -14.23
C LEU A 171 -29.54 16.67 -14.88
N SER A 172 -30.15 15.99 -15.84
CA SER A 172 -31.47 16.41 -16.35
C SER A 172 -32.65 16.21 -15.37
N GLY A 173 -32.39 15.63 -14.18
CA GLY A 173 -33.43 15.35 -13.17
C GLY A 173 -33.39 16.18 -11.89
N CYS A 174 -32.35 17.02 -11.67
CA CYS A 174 -32.18 17.78 -10.40
C CYS A 174 -32.19 19.29 -10.59
N MET A 175 -32.93 19.82 -11.53
CA MET A 175 -32.99 21.25 -11.90
C MET A 175 -34.18 22.06 -11.36
N PRO A 176 -34.70 21.93 -10.15
CA PRO A 176 -35.50 23.03 -9.59
C PRO A 176 -34.76 23.94 -8.61
N ILE A 177 -33.60 23.54 -8.07
CA ILE A 177 -32.98 24.31 -6.96
C ILE A 177 -32.03 25.42 -7.42
N PHE A 178 -31.58 25.39 -8.68
CA PHE A 178 -30.61 26.38 -9.22
C PHE A 178 -31.24 27.60 -9.91
N ARG A 179 -32.56 27.77 -9.83
CA ARG A 179 -33.23 28.93 -10.46
C ARG A 179 -33.49 30.11 -9.55
N GLN A 180 -33.03 30.07 -8.29
CA GLN A 180 -33.25 31.15 -7.30
C GLN A 180 -31.97 31.60 -6.58
N LEU A 181 -30.81 31.32 -7.11
CA LEU A 181 -29.53 31.95 -6.74
C LEU A 181 -28.86 32.54 -7.99
#